data_817da1611993e70990a4a5e69fce7742
#
_entry.id   817da1611993e70990a4a5e69fce7742
#
_cell.length_a   1.000
_cell.length_b   1.000
_cell.length_c   1.000
_cell.angle_alpha   90.00
_cell.angle_beta   90.00
_cell.angle_gamma   90.00
#
_symmetry.space_group_name_H-M   'P 1'
#
loop_
_entity.id
_entity.type
_entity.pdbx_description
1 polymer ?
#
loop_
_entity_poly.entity_id
_entity_poly.type
_entity_poly.pdbx_seq_one_letter_code
_entity_poly.pdbx_strand_id
1 'polypeptide(L)'
;MLKKLSQILLIIIFLIISFCVYLSIYGINTNKLNGIINEKISQRDSDFDIKLNKIKIFLDIGSFKLEAKTKNPIIFYKKNKIELQSISTALPLLSIFTQEAKIENLKFITKKNKVKDLIEFGRGFQNTPQLFILKKMVKSGDISIEAKINFSEDGSCLLYTSDAADDDVSV
;
A
#
# COMPACT_ATOMS: atom_id res chain seq x y z
N MET A 1 13.36 -7.54 48.46
CA MET A 1 12.76 -8.09 47.22
C MET A 1 12.20 -6.99 46.29
N LEU A 2 11.40 -6.06 46.78
CA LEU A 2 10.81 -4.97 45.98
C LEU A 2 11.80 -4.14 45.17
N LYS A 3 12.98 -3.78 45.68
CA LYS A 3 14.00 -3.01 44.94
C LYS A 3 14.54 -3.76 43.73
N LYS A 4 14.77 -5.08 43.82
CA LYS A 4 15.20 -5.90 42.68
C LYS A 4 14.12 -6.04 41.63
N LEU A 5 12.84 -6.17 42.04
CA LEU A 5 11.71 -6.21 41.13
C LEU A 5 11.55 -4.90 40.35
N SER A 6 11.69 -3.76 41.05
CA SER A 6 11.65 -2.42 40.44
C SER A 6 12.80 -2.23 39.41
N GLN A 7 14.02 -2.70 39.72
CA GLN A 7 15.14 -2.65 38.76
C GLN A 7 14.90 -3.49 37.51
N ILE A 8 14.37 -4.71 37.67
CA ILE A 8 14.02 -5.58 36.54
C ILE A 8 12.95 -4.92 35.67
N LEU A 9 11.90 -4.36 36.29
CA LEU A 9 10.83 -3.65 35.57
C LEU A 9 11.38 -2.47 34.76
N LEU A 10 12.28 -1.70 35.34
CA LEU A 10 12.91 -0.53 34.69
C LEU A 10 13.75 -0.96 33.48
N ILE A 11 14.50 -2.08 33.59
CA ILE A 11 15.27 -2.64 32.48
C ILE A 11 14.34 -3.08 31.35
N ILE A 12 13.23 -3.76 31.67
CA ILE A 12 12.25 -4.21 30.67
C ILE A 12 11.64 -3.01 29.95
N ILE A 13 11.22 -1.97 30.68
CA ILE A 13 10.67 -0.74 30.07
C ILE A 13 11.71 -0.10 29.13
N PHE A 14 12.96 0.00 29.58
CA PHE A 14 14.04 0.55 28.75
C PHE A 14 14.25 -0.25 27.45
N LEU A 15 14.23 -1.59 27.52
CA LEU A 15 14.34 -2.45 26.33
C LEU A 15 13.16 -2.27 25.38
N ILE A 16 11.93 -2.16 25.89
CA ILE A 16 10.74 -1.92 25.08
C ILE A 16 10.85 -0.56 24.37
N ILE A 17 11.22 0.50 25.08
CA ILE A 17 11.39 1.83 24.49
C ILE A 17 12.48 1.79 23.41
N SER A 18 13.62 1.19 23.71
CA SER A 18 14.71 1.04 22.72
C SER A 18 14.27 0.27 21.47
N PHE A 19 13.49 -0.78 21.64
CA PHE A 19 12.93 -1.57 20.53
C PHE A 19 11.92 -0.76 19.70
N CYS A 20 11.03 0.02 20.35
CA CYS A 20 10.09 0.90 19.65
C CYS A 20 10.83 1.98 18.84
N VAL A 21 11.87 2.60 19.41
CA VAL A 21 12.71 3.57 18.71
C VAL A 21 13.43 2.92 17.52
N TYR A 22 13.96 1.72 17.70
CA TYR A 22 14.58 0.96 16.61
C TYR A 22 13.58 0.70 15.48
N LEU A 23 12.37 0.23 15.80
CA LEU A 23 11.31 0.00 14.81
C LEU A 23 10.88 1.28 14.09
N SER A 24 10.89 2.41 14.78
CA SER A 24 10.52 3.69 14.18
C SER A 24 11.57 4.20 13.19
N ILE A 25 12.86 4.02 13.50
CA ILE A 25 13.95 4.56 12.68
C ILE A 25 14.31 3.59 11.54
N TYR A 26 14.52 2.34 11.86
CA TYR A 26 15.04 1.35 10.90
C TYR A 26 13.94 0.52 10.24
N GLY A 27 12.85 0.25 10.95
CA GLY A 27 11.81 -0.67 10.51
C GLY A 27 12.30 -2.12 10.36
N ILE A 28 11.38 -3.01 10.02
CA ILE A 28 11.68 -4.42 9.75
C ILE A 28 11.32 -4.76 8.32
N ASN A 29 12.25 -5.38 7.59
CA ASN A 29 11.98 -5.92 6.26
C ASN A 29 11.50 -7.36 6.37
N THR A 30 10.38 -7.68 5.75
CA THR A 30 9.81 -9.03 5.73
C THR A 30 9.29 -9.41 4.34
N ASN A 31 9.43 -10.69 4.00
CA ASN A 31 8.79 -11.28 2.81
C ASN A 31 7.66 -12.24 3.22
N LYS A 32 7.50 -12.51 4.53
CA LYS A 32 6.53 -13.50 5.01
C LYS A 32 5.08 -13.11 4.72
N LEU A 33 4.80 -11.82 4.62
CA LEU A 33 3.46 -11.29 4.33
C LEU A 33 3.08 -11.43 2.86
N ASN A 34 4.04 -11.57 1.94
CA ASN A 34 3.76 -11.62 0.50
C ASN A 34 2.83 -12.78 0.14
N GLY A 35 3.09 -13.98 0.68
CA GLY A 35 2.26 -15.16 0.45
C GLY A 35 0.84 -14.98 0.97
N ILE A 36 0.69 -14.47 2.19
CA ILE A 36 -0.62 -14.25 2.83
C ILE A 36 -1.44 -13.20 2.03
N ILE A 37 -0.79 -12.14 1.58
CA ILE A 37 -1.45 -11.09 0.80
C ILE A 37 -1.91 -11.64 -0.55
N ASN A 38 -1.03 -12.37 -1.27
CA ASN A 38 -1.37 -12.98 -2.54
C ASN A 38 -2.52 -13.98 -2.41
N GLU A 39 -2.45 -14.84 -1.41
CA GLU A 39 -3.51 -15.83 -1.17
C GLU A 39 -4.87 -15.15 -0.92
N LYS A 40 -4.92 -14.14 -0.05
CA LYS A 40 -6.16 -13.40 0.22
C LYS A 40 -6.71 -12.65 -0.98
N ILE A 41 -5.82 -12.11 -1.83
CA ILE A 41 -6.23 -11.44 -3.06
C ILE A 41 -6.79 -12.44 -4.05
N SER A 42 -6.08 -13.53 -4.31
CA SER A 42 -6.51 -14.58 -5.25
C SER A 42 -7.80 -15.27 -4.84
N GLN A 43 -8.09 -15.34 -3.54
CA GLN A 43 -9.35 -15.87 -3.01
C GLN A 43 -10.54 -14.95 -3.31
N ARG A 44 -10.32 -13.63 -3.43
CA ARG A 44 -11.39 -12.66 -3.75
C ARG A 44 -11.61 -12.52 -5.26
N ASP A 45 -10.54 -12.50 -6.02
CA ASP A 45 -10.58 -12.38 -7.48
C ASP A 45 -9.40 -13.14 -8.06
N SER A 46 -9.69 -14.25 -8.76
CA SER A 46 -8.67 -15.11 -9.38
C SER A 46 -7.93 -14.44 -10.54
N ASP A 47 -8.51 -13.40 -11.13
CA ASP A 47 -7.92 -12.64 -12.23
C ASP A 47 -6.92 -11.57 -11.73
N PHE A 48 -6.86 -11.36 -10.40
CA PHE A 48 -6.00 -10.36 -9.78
C PHE A 48 -4.81 -11.03 -9.10
N ASP A 49 -3.61 -10.59 -9.45
CA ASP A 49 -2.36 -11.03 -8.83
C ASP A 49 -1.46 -9.83 -8.54
N ILE A 50 -0.70 -9.90 -7.45
CA ILE A 50 0.22 -8.85 -7.05
C ILE A 50 1.60 -9.42 -6.72
N LYS A 51 2.62 -8.97 -7.43
CA LYS A 51 4.00 -9.31 -7.09
C LYS A 51 4.58 -8.24 -6.18
N LEU A 52 4.69 -8.59 -4.91
CA LEU A 52 5.28 -7.74 -3.88
C LEU A 52 6.76 -8.06 -3.72
N ASN A 53 7.56 -7.02 -3.56
CA ASN A 53 8.94 -7.13 -3.09
C ASN A 53 8.98 -7.20 -1.56
N LYS A 54 10.14 -6.87 -0.98
CA LYS A 54 10.26 -6.78 0.48
C LYS A 54 9.30 -5.73 1.03
N ILE A 55 8.51 -6.12 2.01
CA ILE A 55 7.65 -5.20 2.75
C ILE A 55 8.46 -4.68 3.93
N LYS A 56 8.55 -3.36 4.04
CA LYS A 56 9.18 -2.69 5.17
C LYS A 56 8.10 -2.19 6.11
N ILE A 57 8.21 -2.59 7.37
CA ILE A 57 7.26 -2.23 8.43
C ILE A 57 7.95 -1.23 9.35
N PHE A 58 7.32 -0.10 9.59
CA PHE A 58 7.75 0.94 10.52
C PHE A 58 6.72 1.13 11.61
N LEU A 59 7.19 1.56 12.77
CA LEU A 59 6.36 2.04 13.84
C LEU A 59 6.36 3.57 13.85
N ASP A 60 5.22 4.17 13.56
CA ASP A 60 5.01 5.60 13.81
C ASP A 60 4.59 5.80 15.27
N ILE A 61 5.54 6.24 16.09
CA ILE A 61 5.31 6.46 17.52
C ILE A 61 4.38 7.65 17.76
N GLY A 62 4.41 8.66 16.87
CA GLY A 62 3.60 9.87 17.02
C GLY A 62 2.10 9.62 16.84
N SER A 63 1.74 8.75 15.91
CA SER A 63 0.33 8.40 15.63
C SER A 63 -0.08 7.02 16.15
N PHE A 64 0.82 6.28 16.81
CA PHE A 64 0.59 4.88 17.25
C PHE A 64 0.09 3.97 16.15
N LYS A 65 0.72 4.05 14.97
CA LYS A 65 0.37 3.27 13.78
C LYS A 65 1.55 2.45 13.30
N LEU A 66 1.25 1.30 12.73
CA LEU A 66 2.21 0.54 11.93
C LEU A 66 2.03 0.91 10.45
N GLU A 67 3.09 1.40 9.85
CA GLU A 67 3.15 1.64 8.41
C GLU A 67 3.84 0.48 7.72
N ALA A 68 3.19 -0.10 6.74
CA ALA A 68 3.77 -1.09 5.84
C ALA A 68 3.97 -0.48 4.47
N LYS A 69 5.19 -0.58 3.93
CA LYS A 69 5.56 -0.03 2.62
C LYS A 69 6.32 -1.05 1.80
N THR A 70 5.92 -1.22 0.55
CA THR A 70 6.67 -2.00 -0.44
C THR A 70 7.08 -1.10 -1.61
N LYS A 71 8.26 -1.39 -2.19
CA LYS A 71 8.79 -0.68 -3.36
C LYS A 71 8.72 -1.56 -4.59
N ASN A 72 8.44 -0.92 -5.73
CA ASN A 72 8.39 -1.56 -7.05
C ASN A 72 7.47 -2.81 -7.10
N PRO A 73 6.25 -2.79 -6.52
CA PRO A 73 5.32 -3.88 -6.72
C PRO A 73 4.74 -3.82 -8.14
N ILE A 74 4.31 -4.97 -8.64
CA ILE A 74 3.65 -5.09 -9.95
C ILE A 74 2.26 -5.68 -9.71
N ILE A 75 1.24 -5.02 -10.21
CA ILE A 75 -0.13 -5.51 -10.19
C ILE A 75 -0.46 -6.10 -11.56
N PHE A 76 -1.04 -7.28 -11.54
CA PHE A 76 -1.58 -7.95 -12.71
C PHE A 76 -3.10 -8.04 -12.57
N TYR A 77 -3.80 -7.73 -13.64
CA TYR A 77 -5.22 -7.99 -13.74
C TYR A 77 -5.53 -8.56 -15.13
N LYS A 78 -5.96 -9.80 -15.16
CA LYS A 78 -6.07 -10.58 -16.42
C LYS A 78 -4.73 -10.59 -17.16
N LYS A 79 -4.70 -10.01 -18.35
CA LYS A 79 -3.50 -9.93 -19.21
C LYS A 79 -2.72 -8.62 -19.08
N ASN A 80 -3.25 -7.66 -18.30
CA ASN A 80 -2.68 -6.33 -18.17
C ASN A 80 -1.82 -6.23 -16.91
N LYS A 81 -0.74 -5.47 -16.96
CA LYS A 81 0.12 -5.18 -15.82
C LYS A 81 0.29 -3.68 -15.61
N ILE A 82 0.41 -3.28 -14.37
CA ILE A 82 0.83 -1.92 -13.98
C ILE A 82 2.00 -2.02 -13.03
N GLU A 83 3.03 -1.24 -13.30
CA GLU A 83 4.18 -1.11 -12.43
C GLU A 83 3.98 0.05 -11.48
N LEU A 84 4.10 -0.23 -10.20
CA LEU A 84 4.02 0.78 -9.16
C LEU A 84 5.41 1.14 -8.65
N GLN A 85 5.56 2.38 -8.22
CA GLN A 85 6.76 2.84 -7.51
C GLN A 85 6.71 2.39 -6.06
N SER A 86 5.55 2.52 -5.41
CA SER A 86 5.33 2.07 -4.04
C SER A 86 3.87 1.86 -3.72
N ILE A 87 3.62 0.96 -2.77
CA ILE A 87 2.37 0.84 -2.04
C ILE A 87 2.70 1.03 -0.57
N SER A 88 1.90 1.82 0.13
CA SER A 88 1.99 1.97 1.58
C SER A 88 0.61 1.97 2.21
N THR A 89 0.53 1.44 3.42
CA THR A 89 -0.68 1.38 4.22
C THR A 89 -0.37 1.64 5.67
N ALA A 90 -1.32 2.21 6.40
CA ALA A 90 -1.22 2.40 7.83
C ALA A 90 -2.32 1.60 8.55
N LEU A 91 -1.93 0.97 9.64
CA LEU A 91 -2.77 0.15 10.50
C LEU A 91 -2.64 0.68 11.93
N PRO A 92 -3.73 0.98 12.64
CA PRO A 92 -3.66 1.32 14.06
C PRO A 92 -3.03 0.17 14.85
N LEU A 93 -2.13 0.51 15.78
CA LEU A 93 -1.44 -0.51 16.58
C LEU A 93 -2.43 -1.38 17.36
N LEU A 94 -3.50 -0.76 17.86
CA LEU A 94 -4.55 -1.43 18.62
C LEU A 94 -5.32 -2.47 17.78
N SER A 95 -5.48 -2.24 16.48
CA SER A 95 -6.23 -3.15 15.59
C SER A 95 -5.54 -4.52 15.44
N ILE A 96 -4.24 -4.61 15.71
CA ILE A 96 -3.49 -5.86 15.69
C ILE A 96 -3.88 -6.78 16.85
N PHE A 97 -4.22 -6.18 17.99
CA PHE A 97 -4.60 -6.93 19.19
C PHE A 97 -6.08 -7.33 19.17
N THR A 98 -6.94 -6.62 18.44
CA THR A 98 -8.38 -6.88 18.39
C THR A 98 -8.80 -7.85 17.29
N GLN A 99 -7.86 -8.44 16.53
CA GLN A 99 -8.09 -9.31 15.36
C GLN A 99 -8.92 -8.65 14.23
N GLU A 100 -9.30 -7.42 14.38
CA GLU A 100 -9.96 -6.59 13.36
C GLU A 100 -8.94 -5.63 12.76
N ALA A 101 -7.97 -6.15 11.99
CA ALA A 101 -6.99 -5.32 11.30
C ALA A 101 -7.69 -4.45 10.26
N LYS A 102 -8.17 -3.28 10.67
CA LYS A 102 -8.78 -2.28 9.77
C LYS A 102 -7.67 -1.45 9.16
N ILE A 103 -7.57 -1.49 7.83
CA ILE A 103 -6.70 -0.61 7.07
C ILE A 103 -7.32 0.79 7.08
N GLU A 104 -6.63 1.80 7.58
CA GLU A 104 -7.11 3.18 7.58
C GLU A 104 -6.92 3.85 6.22
N ASN A 105 -5.77 3.61 5.61
CA ASN A 105 -5.46 4.18 4.32
C ASN A 105 -4.59 3.25 3.49
N LEU A 106 -4.74 3.38 2.18
CA LEU A 106 -3.91 2.73 1.18
C LEU A 106 -3.43 3.82 0.21
N LYS A 107 -2.13 4.05 0.18
CA LYS A 107 -1.50 4.98 -0.76
C LYS A 107 -0.71 4.19 -1.77
N PHE A 108 -0.92 4.47 -3.04
CA PHE A 108 -0.12 3.91 -4.11
C PHE A 108 0.36 4.99 -5.07
N ILE A 109 1.58 4.80 -5.55
CA ILE A 109 2.23 5.67 -6.53
C ILE A 109 2.63 4.78 -7.69
N THR A 110 2.18 5.11 -8.90
CA THR A 110 2.60 4.38 -10.09
C THR A 110 3.98 4.87 -10.55
N LYS A 111 4.72 4.02 -11.24
CA LYS A 111 5.82 4.49 -12.08
C LYS A 111 5.27 5.23 -13.30
N LYS A 112 6.14 5.83 -14.09
CA LYS A 112 5.76 6.30 -15.43
C LYS A 112 5.30 5.10 -16.26
N ASN A 113 3.98 4.98 -16.44
CA ASN A 113 3.35 3.95 -17.26
C ASN A 113 2.77 4.63 -18.50
N LYS A 114 2.74 3.91 -19.61
CA LYS A 114 2.06 4.40 -20.81
C LYS A 114 0.58 4.58 -20.54
N VAL A 115 0.03 5.72 -20.93
CA VAL A 115 -1.40 6.03 -20.72
C VAL A 115 -2.28 4.94 -21.32
N LYS A 116 -1.91 4.38 -22.46
CA LYS A 116 -2.64 3.26 -23.09
C LYS A 116 -2.71 2.01 -22.20
N ASP A 117 -1.63 1.67 -21.52
CA ASP A 117 -1.58 0.49 -20.65
C ASP A 117 -2.47 0.68 -19.41
N LEU A 118 -2.50 1.91 -18.86
CA LEU A 118 -3.39 2.28 -17.76
C LEU A 118 -4.86 2.23 -18.16
N ILE A 119 -5.19 2.73 -19.36
CA ILE A 119 -6.56 2.65 -19.90
C ILE A 119 -6.97 1.19 -20.11
N GLU A 120 -6.09 0.34 -20.64
CA GLU A 120 -6.38 -1.10 -20.81
C GLU A 120 -6.57 -1.82 -19.49
N PHE A 121 -5.75 -1.48 -18.50
CA PHE A 121 -5.90 -2.01 -17.15
C PHE A 121 -7.26 -1.60 -16.55
N GLY A 122 -7.62 -0.31 -16.63
CA GLY A 122 -8.93 0.18 -16.18
C GLY A 122 -10.11 -0.50 -16.89
N ARG A 123 -9.99 -0.77 -18.19
CA ARG A 123 -11.01 -1.53 -18.95
C ARG A 123 -11.15 -2.98 -18.50
N GLY A 124 -10.11 -3.54 -17.91
CA GLY A 124 -10.17 -4.86 -17.28
C GLY A 124 -11.21 -4.92 -16.17
N PHE A 125 -11.30 -3.85 -15.34
CA PHE A 125 -12.28 -3.75 -14.25
C PHE A 125 -13.65 -3.33 -14.75
N GLN A 126 -13.71 -2.31 -15.61
CA GLN A 126 -14.97 -1.77 -16.11
C GLN A 126 -14.82 -1.39 -17.59
N ASN A 127 -15.41 -2.22 -18.45
CA ASN A 127 -15.35 -1.98 -19.89
C ASN A 127 -16.42 -0.96 -20.32
N THR A 128 -16.12 0.34 -20.17
CA THR A 128 -17.00 1.43 -20.55
C THR A 128 -16.68 1.97 -21.94
N PRO A 129 -17.68 2.48 -22.71
CA PRO A 129 -17.46 3.13 -24.00
C PRO A 129 -16.49 4.30 -23.90
N GLN A 130 -16.52 5.05 -22.78
CA GLN A 130 -15.64 6.20 -22.54
C GLN A 130 -14.17 5.80 -22.54
N LEU A 131 -13.80 4.71 -21.85
CA LEU A 131 -12.42 4.23 -21.84
C LEU A 131 -11.97 3.71 -23.21
N PHE A 132 -12.90 3.18 -24.02
CA PHE A 132 -12.60 2.79 -25.40
C PHE A 132 -12.29 3.99 -26.28
N ILE A 133 -13.10 5.06 -26.18
CA ILE A 133 -12.88 6.31 -26.90
C ILE A 133 -11.55 6.94 -26.47
N LEU A 134 -11.32 7.04 -25.16
CA LEU A 134 -10.08 7.58 -24.60
C LEU A 134 -8.84 6.86 -25.13
N LYS A 135 -8.88 5.52 -25.19
CA LYS A 135 -7.78 4.72 -25.76
C LYS A 135 -7.49 5.08 -27.22
N LYS A 136 -8.54 5.38 -28.02
CA LYS A 136 -8.38 5.78 -29.42
C LYS A 136 -7.85 7.18 -29.59
N MET A 137 -8.23 8.10 -28.69
CA MET A 137 -7.81 9.51 -28.75
C MET A 137 -6.35 9.67 -28.32
N VAL A 138 -5.89 8.95 -27.30
CA VAL A 138 -4.52 9.05 -26.82
C VAL A 138 -3.57 8.38 -27.81
N LYS A 139 -2.66 9.16 -28.40
CA LYS A 139 -1.63 8.64 -29.32
C LYS A 139 -0.44 8.08 -28.57
N SER A 140 0.11 8.84 -27.63
CA SER A 140 1.26 8.48 -26.79
C SER A 140 1.25 9.33 -25.54
N GLY A 141 2.06 8.96 -24.57
CA GLY A 141 2.28 9.68 -23.32
C GLY A 141 2.54 8.71 -22.19
N ASP A 142 3.29 9.19 -21.23
CA ASP A 142 3.57 8.49 -19.98
C ASP A 142 2.98 9.31 -18.84
N ILE A 143 2.34 8.63 -17.89
CA ILE A 143 1.72 9.25 -16.72
C ILE A 143 2.14 8.52 -15.45
N SER A 144 2.31 9.28 -14.39
CA SER A 144 2.46 8.78 -13.02
C SER A 144 1.24 9.24 -12.22
N ILE A 145 0.60 8.31 -11.54
CA ILE A 145 -0.58 8.58 -10.71
C ILE A 145 -0.22 8.34 -9.26
N GLU A 146 -0.54 9.30 -8.42
CA GLU A 146 -0.55 9.13 -6.97
C GLU A 146 -2.00 9.10 -6.49
N ALA A 147 -2.40 8.04 -5.80
CA ALA A 147 -3.72 7.94 -5.24
C ALA A 147 -3.65 7.49 -3.78
N LYS A 148 -4.52 8.08 -2.97
CA LYS A 148 -4.71 7.74 -1.57
C LYS A 148 -6.16 7.37 -1.34
N ILE A 149 -6.39 6.18 -0.86
CA ILE A 149 -7.69 5.67 -0.47
C ILE A 149 -7.76 5.71 1.05
N ASN A 150 -8.72 6.43 1.60
CA ASN A 150 -9.00 6.41 3.02
C ASN A 150 -10.25 5.56 3.24
N PHE A 151 -10.17 4.63 4.18
CA PHE A 151 -11.28 3.78 4.58
C PHE A 151 -11.88 4.34 5.86
N SER A 152 -13.18 4.64 5.82
CA SER A 152 -13.92 5.06 7.00
C SER A 152 -14.34 3.85 7.83
N GLU A 153 -14.71 4.06 9.09
CA GLU A 153 -15.14 2.99 10.01
C GLU A 153 -16.40 2.26 9.53
N ASP A 154 -17.25 2.93 8.78
CA ASP A 154 -18.46 2.39 8.14
C ASP A 154 -18.21 1.61 6.84
N GLY A 155 -16.93 1.50 6.43
CA GLY A 155 -16.54 0.82 5.19
C GLY A 155 -16.67 1.68 3.93
N SER A 156 -17.05 2.95 4.05
CA SER A 156 -17.01 3.88 2.92
C SER A 156 -15.57 4.20 2.52
N CYS A 157 -15.36 4.44 1.23
CA CYS A 157 -14.05 4.65 0.65
C CYS A 157 -13.98 6.04 0.00
N LEU A 158 -13.10 6.90 0.51
CA LEU A 158 -12.81 8.20 -0.11
C LEU A 158 -11.50 8.08 -0.89
N LEU A 159 -11.60 8.24 -2.20
CA LEU A 159 -10.46 8.25 -3.12
C LEU A 159 -9.96 9.69 -3.32
N TYR A 160 -8.72 9.94 -2.94
CA TYR A 160 -8.00 11.17 -3.28
C TYR A 160 -6.97 10.85 -4.37
N THR A 161 -7.09 11.51 -5.52
CA THR A 161 -6.08 11.49 -6.57
C THR A 161 -5.39 12.85 -6.61
N SER A 162 -4.07 12.86 -6.55
CA SER A 162 -3.27 14.01 -6.95
C SER A 162 -2.64 13.66 -8.29
N ASP A 163 -3.09 14.33 -9.34
CA ASP A 163 -2.52 14.17 -10.66
C ASP A 163 -1.19 14.92 -10.72
N ALA A 164 -0.08 14.18 -10.71
CA ALA A 164 1.17 14.69 -11.23
C ALA A 164 1.19 14.38 -12.74
N ALA A 165 0.46 15.18 -13.51
CA ALA A 165 0.58 15.17 -14.96
C ALA A 165 1.95 15.77 -15.31
N ASP A 166 2.88 14.96 -15.80
CA ASP A 166 4.00 15.45 -16.60
C ASP A 166 3.42 15.90 -17.96
N ASP A 167 3.79 17.10 -18.43
CA ASP A 167 3.24 17.82 -19.60
C ASP A 167 3.40 17.14 -20.97
N ASP A 168 3.67 15.85 -21.05
CA ASP A 168 3.99 15.13 -22.28
C ASP A 168 2.85 14.24 -22.83
N VAL A 169 1.58 14.54 -22.54
CA VAL A 169 0.46 13.84 -23.16
C VAL A 169 0.06 14.49 -24.46
N SER A 170 0.39 13.87 -25.61
CA SER A 170 -0.11 14.29 -26.93
C SER A 170 -1.45 13.62 -27.25
N VAL A 171 -2.45 14.41 -27.55
CA VAL A 171 -3.79 14.03 -28.00
C VAL A 171 -3.86 13.96 -29.52
#